data_995d35b031e926fa57b01725d1c82131
#
_entry.id   995d35b031e926fa57b01725d1c82131
#
_cell.length_a   1.000
_cell.length_b   1.000
_cell.length_c   1.000
_cell.angle_alpha   90.00
_cell.angle_beta   90.00
_cell.angle_gamma   90.00
#
_symmetry.space_group_name_H-M   'P 1'
#
loop_
_entity.id
_entity.type
_entity.pdbx_description
1 polymer ?
#
loop_
_entity_poly.entity_id
_entity_poly.type
_entity_poly.pdbx_seq_one_letter_code
_entity_poly.pdbx_strand_id
1 'polypeptide(L)'
;MERTSNITWDCTGSDLESRFAPEVCNQLDAIFKPNNVALIGASERAGSVSRTILLNLLVTPFGGGVYPVNPSRDKVLGIKAYKSIGDVPEQVDLAIICIPAKRVLGSVTECGKAGVRGIIIISAGFKEVGK
;
A
#
# COMPACT_ATOMS: atom_id res chain seq x y z
N MET A 1 31.18 27.60 3.10
CA MET A 1 31.50 26.78 1.95
C MET A 1 30.40 25.81 1.70
N GLU A 2 29.60 26.12 0.71
CA GLU A 2 28.42 25.34 0.39
C GLU A 2 28.79 24.09 -0.37
N ARG A 3 28.44 22.96 0.21
CA ARG A 3 28.46 21.71 -0.53
C ARG A 3 27.07 21.42 -1.03
N THR A 4 26.83 21.67 -2.30
CA THR A 4 25.74 21.04 -2.99
C THR A 4 26.07 19.56 -3.09
N SER A 5 25.67 18.80 -2.10
CA SER A 5 25.71 17.37 -2.22
C SER A 5 24.56 16.95 -3.15
N ASN A 6 24.90 16.45 -4.30
CA ASN A 6 23.96 15.67 -5.09
C ASN A 6 23.61 14.43 -4.27
N ILE A 7 22.52 14.52 -3.52
CA ILE A 7 21.97 13.36 -2.81
C ILE A 7 21.33 12.47 -3.85
N THR A 8 22.09 11.54 -4.36
CA THR A 8 21.52 10.41 -5.08
C THR A 8 20.94 9.45 -4.04
N TRP A 9 19.64 9.30 -4.06
CA TRP A 9 18.94 8.36 -3.19
C TRP A 9 19.14 6.93 -3.67
N ASP A 10 20.34 6.43 -3.47
CA ASP A 10 20.66 5.06 -3.75
C ASP A 10 20.74 4.29 -2.43
N CYS A 11 19.71 3.52 -2.13
CA CYS A 11 19.66 2.68 -0.94
C CYS A 11 20.67 1.50 -1.00
N THR A 12 21.44 1.39 -2.08
CA THR A 12 22.43 0.32 -2.26
C THR A 12 23.87 0.77 -1.97
N GLY A 13 24.08 2.07 -1.78
CA GLY A 13 25.42 2.62 -1.58
C GLY A 13 25.87 2.64 -0.11
N SER A 14 27.06 2.15 0.13
CA SER A 14 27.70 2.10 1.45
C SER A 14 27.88 3.45 2.15
N ASP A 15 27.79 4.56 1.40
CA ASP A 15 28.02 5.90 1.94
C ASP A 15 26.77 6.51 2.60
N LEU A 16 25.60 5.98 2.32
CA LEU A 16 24.35 6.43 2.93
C LEU A 16 24.05 5.74 4.26
N GLU A 17 24.58 4.54 4.46
CA GLU A 17 24.40 3.79 5.70
C GLU A 17 25.00 4.52 6.91
N SER A 18 26.01 5.35 6.67
CA SER A 18 26.66 6.12 7.75
C SER A 18 25.94 7.43 8.09
N ARG A 19 25.03 7.89 7.23
CA ARG A 19 24.34 9.20 7.39
C ARG A 19 22.88 9.12 7.75
N PHE A 20 22.21 8.04 7.33
CA PHE A 20 20.82 7.79 7.63
C PHE A 20 20.71 6.42 8.25
N ALA A 21 19.94 6.34 9.32
CA ALA A 21 19.68 5.04 9.93
C ALA A 21 19.15 4.06 8.88
N PRO A 22 19.65 2.83 8.83
CA PRO A 22 19.18 1.82 7.87
C PRO A 22 17.67 1.59 7.89
N GLU A 23 17.03 1.99 8.96
CA GLU A 23 15.58 1.93 9.14
C GLU A 23 14.80 2.77 8.12
N VAL A 24 15.36 3.90 7.65
CA VAL A 24 14.68 4.78 6.70
C VAL A 24 14.58 4.14 5.31
N CYS A 25 15.65 3.50 4.86
CA CYS A 25 15.63 2.76 3.60
C CYS A 25 14.66 1.59 3.65
N ASN A 26 14.62 0.87 4.77
CA ASN A 26 13.70 -0.24 4.96
C ASN A 26 12.22 0.19 4.94
N GLN A 27 11.92 1.40 5.40
CA GLN A 27 10.56 1.92 5.37
C GLN A 27 10.10 2.25 3.95
N LEU A 28 10.97 2.81 3.12
CA LEU A 28 10.67 3.09 1.72
C LEU A 28 10.54 1.82 0.88
N ASP A 29 11.29 0.78 1.20
CA ASP A 29 11.20 -0.51 0.53
C ASP A 29 9.80 -1.14 0.68
N ALA A 30 9.11 -0.87 1.76
CA ALA A 30 7.74 -1.34 1.92
C ALA A 30 6.78 -0.80 0.85
N ILE A 31 7.06 0.38 0.30
CA ILE A 31 6.27 1.00 -0.76
C ILE A 31 6.78 0.59 -2.15
N PHE A 32 8.09 0.58 -2.36
CA PHE A 32 8.69 0.37 -3.67
C PHE A 32 9.02 -1.10 -3.99
N LYS A 33 9.22 -1.91 -2.97
CA LYS A 33 9.56 -3.35 -3.11
C LYS A 33 8.75 -4.19 -2.11
N PRO A 34 7.42 -4.08 -2.08
CA PRO A 34 6.63 -4.87 -1.15
C PRO A 34 6.65 -6.35 -1.53
N ASN A 35 6.70 -7.22 -0.54
CA ASN A 35 6.52 -8.65 -0.74
C ASN A 35 5.03 -9.00 -0.85
N ASN A 36 4.20 -8.38 -0.01
CA ASN A 36 2.77 -8.62 0.00
C ASN A 36 2.01 -7.30 0.01
N VAL A 37 1.02 -7.20 -0.86
CA VAL A 37 0.19 -6.01 -1.02
C VAL A 37 -1.26 -6.35 -0.70
N ALA A 38 -1.89 -5.59 0.16
CA ALA A 38 -3.33 -5.64 0.40
C ALA A 38 -4.02 -4.47 -0.30
N LEU A 39 -5.13 -4.75 -0.95
CA LEU A 39 -5.98 -3.73 -1.57
C LEU A 39 -7.28 -3.63 -0.78
N ILE A 40 -7.40 -2.58 0.02
CA ILE A 40 -8.60 -2.33 0.84
C ILE A 40 -9.63 -1.58 0.02
N GLY A 41 -10.84 -2.11 -0.03
CA GLY A 41 -11.89 -1.62 -0.89
C GLY A 41 -11.84 -2.22 -2.29
N ALA A 42 -11.28 -3.42 -2.43
CA ALA A 42 -11.23 -4.14 -3.68
C ALA A 42 -12.63 -4.34 -4.27
N SER A 43 -12.79 -4.08 -5.56
CA SER A 43 -14.07 -4.12 -6.25
C SER A 43 -13.93 -4.71 -7.64
N GLU A 44 -14.98 -5.42 -8.08
CA GLU A 44 -15.12 -5.88 -9.47
C GLU A 44 -15.85 -4.89 -10.37
N ARG A 45 -16.35 -3.80 -9.78
CA ARG A 45 -17.13 -2.82 -10.52
C ARG A 45 -16.32 -2.22 -11.67
N ALA A 46 -16.87 -2.31 -12.87
CA ALA A 46 -16.27 -1.74 -14.06
C ALA A 46 -16.05 -0.23 -13.89
N GLY A 47 -14.87 0.26 -14.27
CA GLY A 47 -14.51 1.68 -14.16
C GLY A 47 -14.05 2.12 -12.76
N SER A 48 -14.08 1.23 -11.75
CA SER A 48 -13.56 1.59 -10.43
C SER A 48 -12.04 1.60 -10.42
N VAL A 49 -11.46 2.54 -9.67
CA VAL A 49 -10.01 2.66 -9.51
C VAL A 49 -9.43 1.39 -8.86
N SER A 50 -10.12 0.86 -7.85
CA SER A 50 -9.66 -0.34 -7.16
C SER A 50 -9.61 -1.57 -8.07
N ARG A 51 -10.56 -1.71 -9.00
CA ARG A 51 -10.52 -2.77 -10.01
C ARG A 51 -9.30 -2.63 -10.92
N THR A 52 -9.03 -1.43 -11.39
CA THR A 52 -7.88 -1.15 -12.25
C THR A 52 -6.57 -1.45 -11.54
N ILE A 53 -6.44 -1.04 -10.28
CA ILE A 53 -5.24 -1.33 -9.46
C ILE A 53 -5.07 -2.83 -9.27
N LEU A 54 -6.15 -3.53 -8.94
CA LEU A 54 -6.09 -4.98 -8.75
C LEU A 54 -5.66 -5.70 -10.02
N LEU A 55 -6.23 -5.32 -11.18
CA LEU A 55 -5.82 -5.87 -12.46
C LEU A 55 -4.35 -5.62 -12.76
N ASN A 56 -3.86 -4.41 -12.51
CA ASN A 56 -2.46 -4.07 -12.72
C ASN A 56 -1.52 -4.91 -11.82
N LEU A 57 -1.89 -5.09 -10.56
CA LEU A 57 -1.11 -5.92 -9.64
C LEU A 57 -1.06 -7.39 -10.07
N LEU A 58 -2.13 -7.89 -10.68
CA LEU A 58 -2.21 -9.27 -11.14
C LEU A 58 -1.48 -9.50 -12.47
N VAL A 59 -1.54 -8.52 -13.38
CA VAL A 59 -0.93 -8.61 -14.71
C VAL A 59 0.57 -8.34 -14.67
N THR A 60 1.00 -7.46 -13.78
CA THR A 60 2.43 -7.12 -13.63
C THR A 60 2.98 -7.78 -12.38
N PRO A 61 3.57 -8.98 -12.50
CA PRO A 61 4.08 -9.69 -11.33
C PRO A 61 5.21 -8.90 -10.67
N PHE A 62 5.05 -8.62 -9.39
CA PHE A 62 6.11 -8.02 -8.57
C PHE A 62 6.79 -9.05 -7.64
N GLY A 63 6.46 -10.33 -7.81
CA GLY A 63 7.05 -11.43 -7.04
C GLY A 63 6.40 -11.70 -5.69
N GLY A 64 5.30 -11.02 -5.36
CA GLY A 64 4.63 -11.13 -4.08
C GLY A 64 3.16 -11.49 -4.14
N GLY A 65 2.53 -11.58 -2.98
CA GLY A 65 1.10 -11.86 -2.84
C GLY A 65 0.23 -10.61 -2.96
N VAL A 66 -0.94 -10.77 -3.55
CA VAL A 66 -1.98 -9.74 -3.63
C VAL A 66 -3.20 -10.20 -2.83
N TYR A 67 -3.62 -9.40 -1.86
CA TYR A 67 -4.70 -9.72 -0.94
C TYR A 67 -5.82 -8.69 -1.03
N PRO A 68 -6.90 -8.98 -1.80
CA PRO A 68 -8.07 -8.11 -1.83
C PRO A 68 -8.78 -8.13 -0.47
N VAL A 69 -9.17 -6.95 0.01
CA VAL A 69 -9.95 -6.80 1.25
C VAL A 69 -11.28 -6.14 0.92
N ASN A 70 -12.36 -6.87 1.17
CA ASN A 70 -13.73 -6.40 0.97
C ASN A 70 -14.66 -7.06 2.00
N PRO A 71 -15.33 -6.27 2.86
CA PRO A 71 -16.19 -6.83 3.91
C PRO A 71 -17.45 -7.52 3.39
N SER A 72 -17.84 -7.24 2.15
CA SER A 72 -19.09 -7.73 1.57
C SER A 72 -18.92 -8.91 0.62
N ARG A 73 -17.70 -9.21 0.20
CA ARG A 73 -17.43 -10.25 -0.81
C ARG A 73 -16.38 -11.24 -0.32
N ASP A 74 -16.55 -12.49 -0.72
CA ASP A 74 -15.59 -13.56 -0.44
C ASP A 74 -14.55 -13.72 -1.54
N LYS A 75 -14.86 -13.20 -2.74
CA LYS A 75 -13.96 -13.20 -3.89
C LYS A 75 -14.08 -11.90 -4.66
N VAL A 76 -12.97 -11.44 -5.21
CA VAL A 76 -12.89 -10.30 -6.12
C VAL A 76 -12.02 -10.72 -7.31
N LEU A 77 -12.55 -10.61 -8.52
CA LEU A 77 -11.89 -11.05 -9.75
C LEU A 77 -11.37 -12.52 -9.66
N GLY A 78 -12.14 -13.39 -9.02
CA GLY A 78 -11.78 -14.80 -8.84
C GLY A 78 -10.76 -15.07 -7.75
N ILE A 79 -10.22 -14.03 -7.10
CA ILE A 79 -9.25 -14.17 -6.01
C ILE A 79 -9.97 -14.08 -4.69
N LYS A 80 -9.56 -14.91 -3.73
CA LYS A 80 -10.10 -14.87 -2.37
C LYS A 80 -9.95 -13.47 -1.77
N ALA A 81 -11.05 -12.89 -1.32
CA ALA A 81 -11.07 -11.64 -0.59
C ALA A 81 -11.22 -11.90 0.92
N TYR A 82 -10.63 -11.02 1.71
CA TYR A 82 -10.68 -11.06 3.16
C TYR A 82 -11.60 -9.97 3.70
N LYS A 83 -12.25 -10.21 4.81
CA LYS A 83 -13.20 -9.25 5.40
C LYS A 83 -12.49 -8.03 5.98
N SER A 84 -11.30 -8.23 6.52
CA SER A 84 -10.45 -7.18 7.05
C SER A 84 -8.98 -7.47 6.80
N ILE A 85 -8.14 -6.46 6.98
CA ILE A 85 -6.68 -6.64 6.85
C ILE A 85 -6.13 -7.61 7.90
N GLY A 86 -6.77 -7.70 9.07
CA GLY A 86 -6.38 -8.62 10.11
C GLY A 86 -6.63 -10.09 9.78
N ASP A 87 -7.50 -10.39 8.81
CA ASP A 87 -7.81 -11.75 8.39
C ASP A 87 -6.83 -12.28 7.34
N VAL A 88 -5.97 -11.42 6.78
CA VAL A 88 -4.95 -11.85 5.82
C VAL A 88 -3.90 -12.71 6.52
N PRO A 89 -3.64 -13.94 6.03
CA PRO A 89 -2.76 -14.88 6.74
C PRO A 89 -1.28 -14.50 6.68
N GLU A 90 -0.88 -13.71 5.69
CA GLU A 90 0.50 -13.31 5.50
C GLU A 90 0.74 -11.88 6.01
N GLN A 91 1.98 -11.59 6.36
CA GLN A 91 2.37 -10.22 6.73
C GLN A 91 2.27 -9.32 5.50
N VAL A 92 1.46 -8.29 5.58
CA VAL A 92 1.29 -7.29 4.52
C VAL A 92 2.30 -6.17 4.72
N ASP A 93 3.08 -5.87 3.68
CA ASP A 93 4.05 -4.78 3.69
C ASP A 93 3.42 -3.46 3.24
N LEU A 94 2.59 -3.51 2.22
CA LEU A 94 1.94 -2.34 1.64
C LEU A 94 0.42 -2.53 1.61
N ALA A 95 -0.31 -1.56 2.13
CA ALA A 95 -1.75 -1.48 1.98
C ALA A 95 -2.13 -0.33 1.05
N ILE A 96 -2.93 -0.61 0.03
CA ILE A 96 -3.51 0.39 -0.86
C ILE A 96 -4.97 0.57 -0.45
N ILE A 97 -5.34 1.77 -0.04
CA ILE A 97 -6.67 2.07 0.48
C ILE A 97 -7.49 2.81 -0.58
N CYS A 98 -8.55 2.16 -1.07
CA CYS A 98 -9.47 2.68 -2.09
C CYS A 98 -10.91 2.68 -1.57
N ILE A 99 -11.16 3.42 -0.49
CA ILE A 99 -12.49 3.53 0.14
C ILE A 99 -12.84 5.01 0.33
N PRO A 100 -14.13 5.34 0.58
CA PRO A 100 -14.51 6.72 0.87
C PRO A 100 -13.76 7.30 2.07
N ALA A 101 -13.45 8.60 2.01
CA ALA A 101 -12.65 9.30 3.01
C ALA A 101 -13.12 9.09 4.45
N LYS A 102 -14.42 8.95 4.66
CA LYS A 102 -15.02 8.72 5.99
C LYS A 102 -14.52 7.45 6.68
N ARG A 103 -14.10 6.43 5.90
CA ARG A 103 -13.65 5.14 6.44
C ARG A 103 -12.15 4.96 6.42
N VAL A 104 -11.41 5.91 5.81
CA VAL A 104 -9.96 5.80 5.67
C VAL A 104 -9.26 5.72 7.03
N LEU A 105 -9.64 6.57 7.98
CA LEU A 105 -9.00 6.60 9.29
C LEU A 105 -9.11 5.25 10.02
N GLY A 106 -10.29 4.64 9.99
CA GLY A 106 -10.50 3.31 10.58
C GLY A 106 -9.61 2.25 9.93
N SER A 107 -9.53 2.27 8.61
CA SER A 107 -8.68 1.34 7.86
C SER A 107 -7.19 1.55 8.12
N VAL A 108 -6.74 2.79 8.23
CA VAL A 108 -5.35 3.10 8.61
C VAL A 108 -5.02 2.55 9.99
N THR A 109 -5.94 2.70 10.94
CA THR A 109 -5.78 2.16 12.30
C THR A 109 -5.67 0.63 12.28
N GLU A 110 -6.52 -0.04 11.51
CA GLU A 110 -6.46 -1.50 11.35
C GLU A 110 -5.15 -1.95 10.70
N CYS A 111 -4.68 -1.24 9.69
CA CYS A 111 -3.38 -1.49 9.05
C CYS A 111 -2.23 -1.37 10.06
N GLY A 112 -2.26 -0.35 10.92
CA GLY A 112 -1.27 -0.18 11.97
C GLY A 112 -1.24 -1.34 12.95
N LYS A 113 -2.40 -1.83 13.36
CA LYS A 113 -2.52 -3.00 14.23
C LYS A 113 -2.05 -4.29 13.57
N ALA A 114 -2.23 -4.41 12.26
CA ALA A 114 -1.78 -5.57 11.47
C ALA A 114 -0.28 -5.53 11.14
N GLY A 115 0.43 -4.47 11.51
CA GLY A 115 1.87 -4.34 11.25
C GLY A 115 2.20 -3.98 9.81
N VAL A 116 1.28 -3.35 9.08
CA VAL A 116 1.52 -2.87 7.73
C VAL A 116 2.57 -1.75 7.77
N ARG A 117 3.58 -1.85 6.91
CA ARG A 117 4.74 -0.96 6.92
C ARG A 117 4.57 0.29 6.07
N GLY A 118 3.79 0.20 4.99
CA GLY A 118 3.51 1.30 4.08
C GLY A 118 2.05 1.38 3.71
N ILE A 119 1.52 2.59 3.51
CA ILE A 119 0.12 2.80 3.14
C ILE A 119 0.06 3.82 2.01
N ILE A 120 -0.69 3.48 0.95
CA ILE A 120 -1.03 4.40 -0.13
C ILE A 120 -2.54 4.61 -0.07
N ILE A 121 -2.97 5.87 0.01
CA ILE A 121 -4.38 6.22 0.07
C ILE A 121 -4.80 6.81 -1.27
N ILE A 122 -5.73 6.14 -1.94
CA ILE A 122 -6.35 6.59 -3.19
C ILE A 122 -7.84 6.73 -2.91
N SER A 123 -8.23 7.89 -2.41
CA SER A 123 -9.58 8.15 -1.96
C SER A 123 -9.99 9.57 -2.30
N ALA A 124 -11.25 9.76 -2.63
CA ALA A 124 -11.84 11.08 -2.83
C ALA A 124 -12.75 11.44 -1.65
N GLY A 125 -13.02 12.71 -1.48
CA GLY A 125 -13.90 13.20 -0.41
C GLY A 125 -13.18 13.84 0.76
N PHE A 126 -11.87 14.05 0.64
CA PHE A 126 -11.13 14.99 1.48
C PHE A 126 -11.42 16.42 1.01
N LYS A 127 -10.91 17.43 1.68
CA LYS A 127 -11.13 18.83 1.29
C LYS A 127 -10.27 19.21 0.07
N GLU A 128 -10.43 18.50 -1.04
CA GLU A 128 -9.71 18.80 -2.28
C GLU A 128 -10.30 20.01 -3.01
N VAL A 129 -11.57 20.27 -2.78
CA VAL A 129 -12.28 21.43 -3.34
C VAL A 129 -12.46 22.44 -2.22
N GLY A 130 -11.84 23.59 -2.33
CA GLY A 130 -11.92 24.63 -1.34
C GLY A 130 -13.34 25.15 -1.11
N LYS A 131 -14.06 24.45 -0.29
CA LYS A 131 -15.34 24.88 0.25
C LYS A 131 -15.24 25.04 1.75
#